data_2049ae02c10dbb1511bf71fe10225117
#
_entry.id   2049ae02c10dbb1511bf71fe10225117
#
_cell.length_a   1.000
_cell.length_b   1.000
_cell.length_c   1.000
_cell.angle_alpha   90.00
_cell.angle_beta   90.00
_cell.angle_gamma   90.00
#
_symmetry.space_group_name_H-M   'P 1'
#
loop_
_entity.id
_entity.type
_entity.pdbx_description
1 polymer ?
#
loop_
_entity_poly.entity_id
_entity_poly.type
_entity_poly.pdbx_seq_one_letter_code
_entity_poly.pdbx_strand_id
1 'polypeptide(L)'
;AGDDPTRDDPAARERVAREIDAACSSVGFMQIVGHGIDDAVTEGLAGAIDDFFALPPETKNGYRVAGANRGYSPPKSETLSLSLGVESAGRMNDFFEAFNVGVEARSFPDLALDEADYGINLWPYLPDFRPRIDAYFAEASRVARTLTRAFADALGVPPEVFTGMTGHSIDVLRLNNYALPPGPVTLDGELTGMGEHTDFGLVTVLWADRVAGLQVLSADGVWHDVHPVEGGLLVNLGDLTARLTGDRWMSTLHRVRPPIVDGGIVRRRSAAFFHDGDVDAIVATLPDLPGADLSAYDPITVRDHIAAKLAGSRQGRANTGAVREAARVLAAAQQDRR
;
A
#
# COMPACT_ATOMS: atom_id res chain seq x y z
N ALA A 1 -3.70 -10.60 -23.38
CA ALA A 1 -3.11 -9.34 -23.77
C ALA A 1 -4.26 -8.49 -24.32
N GLY A 2 -4.93 -7.73 -23.48
CA GLY A 2 -5.95 -6.78 -23.91
C GLY A 2 -5.24 -5.59 -24.56
N ASP A 3 -5.71 -5.19 -25.72
CA ASP A 3 -5.25 -4.02 -26.44
C ASP A 3 -5.53 -2.79 -25.57
N ASP A 4 -4.48 -2.18 -25.05
CA ASP A 4 -4.53 -0.86 -24.44
C ASP A 4 -4.79 0.15 -25.58
N PRO A 5 -5.98 0.78 -25.65
CA PRO A 5 -6.32 1.69 -26.74
C PRO A 5 -5.44 2.95 -26.79
N THR A 6 -4.67 3.24 -25.71
CA THR A 6 -3.73 4.37 -25.68
C THR A 6 -2.36 4.00 -26.22
N ARG A 7 -2.09 2.70 -26.45
CA ARG A 7 -0.81 2.21 -26.93
C ARG A 7 -0.46 2.74 -28.33
N ASP A 8 -1.48 3.07 -29.11
CA ASP A 8 -1.36 3.56 -30.48
C ASP A 8 -1.57 5.08 -30.60
N ASP A 9 -1.82 5.81 -29.48
CA ASP A 9 -1.93 7.27 -29.48
C ASP A 9 -0.77 7.90 -28.69
N PRO A 10 0.31 8.31 -29.35
CA PRO A 10 1.47 8.95 -28.70
C PRO A 10 1.11 10.23 -27.93
N ALA A 11 0.12 10.99 -28.42
CA ALA A 11 -0.29 12.23 -27.74
C ALA A 11 -1.04 11.94 -26.44
N ALA A 12 -1.85 10.88 -26.39
CA ALA A 12 -2.50 10.42 -25.18
C ALA A 12 -1.47 9.91 -24.15
N ARG A 13 -0.49 9.11 -24.58
CA ARG A 13 0.60 8.65 -23.71
C ARG A 13 1.37 9.82 -23.12
N GLU A 14 1.76 10.78 -23.92
CA GLU A 14 2.50 11.95 -23.45
C GLU A 14 1.69 12.81 -22.48
N ARG A 15 0.37 12.96 -22.68
CA ARG A 15 -0.52 13.65 -21.75
C ARG A 15 -0.59 12.91 -20.42
N VAL A 16 -0.81 11.60 -20.42
CA VAL A 16 -0.88 10.77 -19.21
C VAL A 16 0.45 10.78 -18.47
N ALA A 17 1.57 10.69 -19.18
CA ALA A 17 2.91 10.79 -18.60
C ALA A 17 3.13 12.12 -17.86
N ARG A 18 2.72 13.25 -18.43
CA ARG A 18 2.79 14.56 -17.77
C ARG A 18 1.87 14.66 -16.55
N GLU A 19 0.65 14.12 -16.63
CA GLU A 19 -0.30 14.11 -15.50
C GLU A 19 0.25 13.26 -14.34
N ILE A 20 0.83 12.10 -14.64
CA ILE A 20 1.49 11.23 -13.66
C ILE A 20 2.67 11.95 -13.02
N ASP A 21 3.58 12.54 -13.82
CA ASP A 21 4.75 13.24 -13.29
C ASP A 21 4.34 14.40 -12.37
N ALA A 22 3.33 15.18 -12.75
CA ALA A 22 2.80 16.26 -11.93
C ALA A 22 2.22 15.76 -10.60
N ALA A 23 1.42 14.70 -10.62
CA ALA A 23 0.82 14.12 -9.41
C ALA A 23 1.89 13.52 -8.49
N CYS A 24 2.84 12.76 -9.05
CA CYS A 24 3.91 12.10 -8.29
C CYS A 24 4.91 13.09 -7.67
N SER A 25 5.21 14.19 -8.38
CA SER A 25 6.11 15.23 -7.89
C SER A 25 5.48 16.15 -6.84
N SER A 26 4.15 16.27 -6.83
CA SER A 26 3.43 17.18 -5.91
C SER A 26 2.92 16.48 -4.65
N VAL A 27 2.24 15.35 -4.80
CA VAL A 27 1.55 14.66 -3.71
C VAL A 27 1.92 13.18 -3.61
N GLY A 28 2.33 12.54 -4.71
CA GLY A 28 2.59 11.10 -4.74
C GLY A 28 1.33 10.24 -4.62
N PHE A 29 0.14 10.84 -4.77
CA PHE A 29 -1.18 10.21 -4.78
C PHE A 29 -1.98 10.63 -6.00
N MET A 30 -2.74 9.70 -6.55
CA MET A 30 -3.68 9.95 -7.65
C MET A 30 -4.88 9.02 -7.58
N GLN A 31 -5.92 9.33 -8.30
CA GLN A 31 -7.04 8.43 -8.55
C GLN A 31 -7.10 8.10 -10.03
N ILE A 32 -7.29 6.83 -10.33
CA ILE A 32 -7.41 6.35 -11.71
C ILE A 32 -8.81 5.80 -11.94
N VAL A 33 -9.36 6.11 -13.11
CA VAL A 33 -10.64 5.59 -13.60
C VAL A 33 -10.41 4.87 -14.92
N GLY A 34 -11.38 4.05 -15.35
CA GLY A 34 -11.23 3.32 -16.60
C GLY A 34 -10.11 2.27 -16.57
N HIS A 35 -9.78 1.75 -15.40
CA HIS A 35 -8.71 0.76 -15.16
C HIS A 35 -9.03 -0.63 -15.73
N GLY A 36 -10.26 -0.85 -16.22
CA GLY A 36 -10.67 -2.08 -16.89
C GLY A 36 -10.89 -3.29 -16.00
N ILE A 37 -10.90 -3.12 -14.65
CA ILE A 37 -11.35 -4.19 -13.73
C ILE A 37 -12.88 -4.24 -13.81
N ASP A 38 -13.43 -5.42 -14.05
CA ASP A 38 -14.87 -5.64 -14.10
C ASP A 38 -15.51 -5.40 -12.72
N ASP A 39 -16.69 -4.80 -12.71
CA ASP A 39 -17.45 -4.54 -11.48
C ASP A 39 -17.73 -5.84 -10.71
N ALA A 40 -17.97 -6.96 -11.40
CA ALA A 40 -18.16 -8.25 -10.76
C ALA A 40 -16.92 -8.72 -9.96
N VAL A 41 -15.71 -8.34 -10.38
CA VAL A 41 -14.47 -8.65 -9.65
C VAL A 41 -14.36 -7.82 -8.38
N THR A 42 -14.69 -6.52 -8.44
CA THR A 42 -14.69 -5.64 -7.26
C THR A 42 -15.81 -5.97 -6.27
N GLU A 43 -16.99 -6.35 -6.77
CA GLU A 43 -18.09 -6.86 -5.94
C GLU A 43 -17.72 -8.19 -5.27
N GLY A 44 -17.05 -9.08 -6.02
CA GLY A 44 -16.53 -10.33 -5.51
C GLY A 44 -15.52 -10.11 -4.36
N LEU A 45 -14.61 -9.14 -4.54
CA LEU A 45 -13.66 -8.72 -3.49
C LEU A 45 -14.40 -8.21 -2.26
N ALA A 46 -15.35 -7.29 -2.43
CA ALA A 46 -16.12 -6.71 -1.32
C ALA A 46 -16.87 -7.80 -0.55
N GLY A 47 -17.50 -8.74 -1.26
CA GLY A 47 -18.18 -9.89 -0.64
C GLY A 47 -17.20 -10.81 0.11
N ALA A 48 -16.01 -11.07 -0.43
CA ALA A 48 -15.00 -11.86 0.26
C ALA A 48 -14.50 -11.19 1.56
N ILE A 49 -14.33 -9.88 1.55
CA ILE A 49 -14.01 -9.09 2.75
C ILE A 49 -15.13 -9.25 3.79
N ASP A 50 -16.40 -9.11 3.38
CA ASP A 50 -17.53 -9.25 4.27
C ASP A 50 -17.60 -10.64 4.89
N ASP A 51 -17.48 -11.69 4.09
CA ASP A 51 -17.57 -13.08 4.56
C ASP A 51 -16.44 -13.41 5.55
N PHE A 52 -15.21 -12.97 5.29
CA PHE A 52 -14.08 -13.26 6.17
C PHE A 52 -14.18 -12.51 7.50
N PHE A 53 -14.44 -11.20 7.46
CA PHE A 53 -14.44 -10.41 8.69
C PHE A 53 -15.71 -10.60 9.54
N ALA A 54 -16.78 -11.19 8.98
CA ALA A 54 -17.94 -11.65 9.74
C ALA A 54 -17.68 -12.92 10.56
N LEU A 55 -16.58 -13.64 10.31
CA LEU A 55 -16.23 -14.83 11.09
C LEU A 55 -15.98 -14.47 12.57
N PRO A 56 -16.29 -15.41 13.51
CA PRO A 56 -15.95 -15.24 14.91
C PRO A 56 -14.46 -14.95 15.12
N PRO A 57 -14.10 -14.11 16.12
CA PRO A 57 -12.71 -13.75 16.39
C PRO A 57 -11.78 -14.95 16.59
N GLU A 58 -12.24 -15.99 17.27
CA GLU A 58 -11.50 -17.24 17.48
C GLU A 58 -11.20 -17.97 16.17
N THR A 59 -12.14 -17.96 15.22
CA THR A 59 -11.95 -18.55 13.89
C THR A 59 -10.92 -17.75 13.09
N LYS A 60 -11.04 -16.41 13.08
CA LYS A 60 -10.08 -15.53 12.41
C LYS A 60 -8.66 -15.68 12.97
N ASN A 61 -8.55 -15.81 14.31
CA ASN A 61 -7.25 -16.02 14.97
C ASN A 61 -6.56 -17.33 14.55
N GLY A 62 -7.29 -18.32 14.08
CA GLY A 62 -6.73 -19.56 13.51
C GLY A 62 -5.93 -19.33 12.22
N TYR A 63 -6.09 -18.19 11.57
CA TYR A 63 -5.38 -17.80 10.35
C TYR A 63 -4.19 -16.84 10.60
N ARG A 64 -3.76 -16.67 11.84
CA ARG A 64 -2.56 -15.88 12.16
C ARG A 64 -1.29 -16.64 11.80
N VAL A 65 -0.36 -15.95 11.16
CA VAL A 65 0.98 -16.49 10.87
C VAL A 65 2.01 -15.63 11.57
N ALA A 66 2.75 -16.22 12.50
CA ALA A 66 3.78 -15.48 13.23
C ALA A 66 4.95 -15.11 12.29
N GLY A 67 5.31 -13.84 12.28
CA GLY A 67 6.49 -13.34 11.54
C GLY A 67 6.31 -13.20 10.03
N ALA A 68 5.25 -13.72 9.43
CA ALA A 68 5.01 -13.62 8.00
C ALA A 68 4.07 -12.46 7.64
N ASN A 69 4.25 -11.89 6.43
CA ASN A 69 3.30 -10.92 5.86
C ASN A 69 2.12 -11.66 5.20
N ARG A 70 1.48 -12.58 5.91
CA ARG A 70 0.40 -13.45 5.45
C ARG A 70 -0.62 -13.66 6.56
N GLY A 71 -1.86 -13.99 6.15
CA GLY A 71 -2.94 -14.35 7.06
C GLY A 71 -3.51 -13.18 7.84
N TYR A 72 -4.10 -13.46 8.99
CA TYR A 72 -4.89 -12.53 9.78
C TYR A 72 -4.06 -11.72 10.77
N SER A 73 -4.28 -10.42 10.77
CA SER A 73 -3.78 -9.46 11.78
C SER A 73 -4.98 -8.91 12.56
N PRO A 74 -5.10 -9.23 13.87
CA PRO A 74 -6.19 -8.72 14.71
C PRO A 74 -6.00 -7.22 15.01
N PRO A 75 -7.05 -6.53 15.47
CA PRO A 75 -6.94 -5.15 15.92
C PRO A 75 -5.84 -4.97 16.96
N LYS A 76 -5.14 -3.84 16.91
CA LYS A 76 -4.04 -3.48 17.83
C LYS A 76 -2.82 -4.42 17.77
N SER A 77 -2.64 -5.16 16.69
CA SER A 77 -1.47 -6.03 16.49
C SER A 77 -0.35 -5.39 15.70
N GLU A 78 -0.59 -4.23 15.11
CA GLU A 78 0.36 -3.49 14.30
C GLU A 78 0.45 -2.03 14.75
N THR A 79 1.61 -1.42 14.54
CA THR A 79 1.85 0.02 14.74
C THR A 79 2.64 0.53 13.54
N LEU A 80 1.94 1.03 12.53
CA LEU A 80 2.55 1.42 11.26
C LEU A 80 3.53 2.58 11.40
N SER A 81 3.30 3.51 12.33
CA SER A 81 4.20 4.63 12.60
C SER A 81 5.62 4.20 13.00
N LEU A 82 5.79 3.03 13.61
CA LEU A 82 7.11 2.49 13.94
C LEU A 82 7.92 2.06 12.71
N SER A 83 7.28 1.81 11.56
CA SER A 83 7.99 1.59 10.30
C SER A 83 8.79 2.81 9.85
N LEU A 84 8.43 3.99 10.36
CA LEU A 84 9.09 5.27 10.14
C LEU A 84 10.13 5.62 11.21
N GLY A 85 10.32 4.74 12.21
CA GLY A 85 11.21 5.01 13.31
C GLY A 85 10.72 6.05 14.34
N VAL A 86 9.45 6.46 14.23
CA VAL A 86 8.83 7.41 15.15
C VAL A 86 8.03 6.63 16.17
N GLU A 87 8.30 6.87 17.46
CA GLU A 87 7.42 6.40 18.52
C GLU A 87 6.10 7.21 18.42
N SER A 88 5.05 6.58 17.92
CA SER A 88 3.71 7.09 18.21
C SER A 88 3.51 7.02 19.73
N ALA A 89 2.82 8.00 20.30
CA ALA A 89 2.61 8.12 21.74
C ALA A 89 2.15 6.79 22.37
N GLY A 90 3.10 5.91 22.64
CA GLY A 90 3.09 4.83 23.58
C GLY A 90 2.10 3.67 23.42
N ARG A 91 1.27 3.56 22.38
CA ARG A 91 0.30 2.47 22.26
C ARG A 91 0.11 2.02 20.80
N MET A 92 0.00 0.70 20.59
CA MET A 92 -0.52 0.11 19.37
C MET A 92 -2.03 0.43 19.30
N ASN A 93 -2.40 1.52 18.64
CA ASN A 93 -3.76 2.05 18.64
C ASN A 93 -4.51 1.82 17.34
N ASP A 94 -3.88 1.15 16.37
CA ASP A 94 -4.52 0.83 15.10
C ASP A 94 -5.66 -0.16 15.32
N PHE A 95 -6.91 0.30 15.19
CA PHE A 95 -8.08 -0.53 15.52
C PHE A 95 -8.60 -1.37 14.34
N PHE A 96 -7.98 -1.28 13.18
CA PHE A 96 -8.36 -2.12 12.05
C PHE A 96 -7.89 -3.56 12.24
N GLU A 97 -8.57 -4.45 11.58
CA GLU A 97 -8.10 -5.82 11.37
C GLU A 97 -7.80 -6.05 9.88
N ALA A 98 -6.87 -6.94 9.59
CA ALA A 98 -6.45 -7.19 8.22
C ALA A 98 -6.28 -8.67 7.90
N PHE A 99 -6.35 -9.00 6.61
CA PHE A 99 -6.01 -10.31 6.09
C PHE A 99 -5.15 -10.17 4.85
N ASN A 100 -3.97 -10.81 4.85
CA ASN A 100 -2.98 -10.69 3.80
C ASN A 100 -2.85 -11.97 2.99
N VAL A 101 -2.86 -11.84 1.67
CA VAL A 101 -2.44 -12.87 0.72
C VAL A 101 -1.36 -12.30 -0.19
N GLY A 102 -0.44 -13.12 -0.65
CA GLY A 102 0.64 -12.66 -1.52
C GLY A 102 1.12 -13.73 -2.49
N VAL A 103 2.06 -13.36 -3.32
CA VAL A 103 2.71 -14.28 -4.23
C VAL A 103 3.48 -15.33 -3.44
N GLU A 104 3.39 -16.58 -3.84
CA GLU A 104 4.10 -17.72 -3.23
C GLU A 104 5.27 -18.16 -4.10
N ALA A 105 6.33 -18.72 -3.51
CA ALA A 105 7.51 -19.23 -4.24
C ALA A 105 7.12 -20.19 -5.38
N ARG A 106 6.11 -21.04 -5.15
CA ARG A 106 5.61 -21.99 -6.16
C ARG A 106 4.98 -21.35 -7.41
N SER A 107 4.71 -20.04 -7.39
CA SER A 107 4.23 -19.31 -8.57
C SER A 107 5.33 -19.12 -9.61
N PHE A 108 6.60 -19.37 -9.24
CA PHE A 108 7.78 -19.24 -10.10
C PHE A 108 8.60 -20.53 -10.04
N PRO A 109 8.11 -21.64 -10.64
CA PRO A 109 8.72 -22.97 -10.48
C PRO A 109 10.14 -23.08 -11.05
N ASP A 110 10.51 -22.18 -11.95
CA ASP A 110 11.84 -22.15 -12.56
C ASP A 110 12.87 -21.33 -11.75
N LEU A 111 12.43 -20.70 -10.63
CA LEU A 111 13.28 -19.89 -9.76
C LEU A 111 13.40 -20.55 -8.38
N ALA A 112 14.61 -20.51 -7.82
CA ALA A 112 14.88 -20.99 -6.47
C ALA A 112 14.57 -19.86 -5.45
N LEU A 113 13.28 -19.60 -5.21
CA LEU A 113 12.84 -18.56 -4.29
C LEU A 113 12.62 -19.11 -2.88
N ASP A 114 12.96 -18.31 -1.86
CA ASP A 114 12.82 -18.67 -0.45
C ASP A 114 11.39 -18.44 0.05
N GLU A 115 10.78 -19.43 0.69
CA GLU A 115 9.48 -19.30 1.35
C GLU A 115 9.48 -18.30 2.51
N ALA A 116 10.64 -17.92 3.03
CA ALA A 116 10.75 -16.83 4.01
C ALA A 116 10.33 -15.48 3.42
N ASP A 117 10.60 -15.26 2.14
CA ASP A 117 10.18 -14.05 1.40
C ASP A 117 8.80 -14.25 0.74
N TYR A 118 8.61 -15.43 0.10
CA TYR A 118 7.39 -15.78 -0.67
C TYR A 118 6.51 -16.74 0.14
N GLY A 119 6.07 -16.30 1.32
CA GLY A 119 5.34 -17.13 2.27
C GLY A 119 4.07 -17.77 1.71
N ILE A 120 3.74 -18.94 2.24
CA ILE A 120 2.54 -19.70 1.89
C ILE A 120 1.29 -18.98 2.40
N ASN A 121 0.26 -18.87 1.55
CA ASN A 121 -1.03 -18.31 1.93
C ASN A 121 -1.85 -19.30 2.76
N LEU A 122 -2.49 -18.79 3.81
CA LEU A 122 -3.52 -19.51 4.54
C LEU A 122 -4.90 -19.12 3.99
N TRP A 123 -5.60 -20.10 3.41
CA TRP A 123 -6.91 -19.83 2.83
C TRP A 123 -8.03 -20.16 3.81
N PRO A 124 -8.95 -19.22 4.10
CA PRO A 124 -10.14 -19.49 4.90
C PRO A 124 -11.03 -20.53 4.24
N TYR A 125 -11.63 -21.38 5.07
CA TYR A 125 -12.58 -22.38 4.61
C TYR A 125 -13.97 -21.74 4.38
N LEU A 126 -14.02 -20.85 3.39
CA LEU A 126 -15.19 -20.10 2.97
C LEU A 126 -15.49 -20.38 1.49
N PRO A 127 -16.77 -20.61 1.13
CA PRO A 127 -17.15 -20.81 -0.27
C PRO A 127 -16.67 -19.64 -1.15
N ASP A 128 -16.05 -19.96 -2.27
CA ASP A 128 -15.61 -19.02 -3.30
C ASP A 128 -14.71 -17.87 -2.81
N PHE A 129 -14.23 -17.90 -1.56
CA PHE A 129 -13.34 -16.83 -1.04
C PHE A 129 -12.07 -16.73 -1.88
N ARG A 130 -11.35 -17.84 -2.03
CA ARG A 130 -10.10 -17.85 -2.78
C ARG A 130 -10.27 -17.44 -4.25
N PRO A 131 -11.20 -18.02 -5.03
CA PRO A 131 -11.42 -17.58 -6.42
C PRO A 131 -11.70 -16.09 -6.56
N ARG A 132 -12.47 -15.48 -5.66
CA ARG A 132 -12.76 -14.03 -5.67
C ARG A 132 -11.50 -13.20 -5.37
N ILE A 133 -10.69 -13.63 -4.42
CA ILE A 133 -9.43 -12.96 -4.08
C ILE A 133 -8.41 -13.11 -5.20
N ASP A 134 -8.24 -14.32 -5.76
CA ASP A 134 -7.31 -14.58 -6.86
C ASP A 134 -7.68 -13.74 -8.10
N ALA A 135 -8.99 -13.59 -8.41
CA ALA A 135 -9.46 -12.77 -9.53
C ALA A 135 -9.08 -11.28 -9.33
N TYR A 136 -9.32 -10.72 -8.15
CA TYR A 136 -8.94 -9.33 -7.88
C TYR A 136 -7.43 -9.14 -7.84
N PHE A 137 -6.69 -10.08 -7.26
CA PHE A 137 -5.23 -10.06 -7.20
C PHE A 137 -4.61 -9.98 -8.60
N ALA A 138 -5.10 -10.80 -9.53
CA ALA A 138 -4.63 -10.81 -10.92
C ALA A 138 -4.87 -9.46 -11.61
N GLU A 139 -6.06 -8.88 -11.44
CA GLU A 139 -6.42 -7.60 -12.04
C GLU A 139 -5.63 -6.43 -11.41
N ALA A 140 -5.47 -6.40 -10.09
CA ALA A 140 -4.68 -5.40 -9.39
C ALA A 140 -3.19 -5.47 -9.81
N SER A 141 -2.64 -6.67 -9.97
CA SER A 141 -1.29 -6.88 -10.51
C SER A 141 -1.15 -6.35 -11.95
N ARG A 142 -2.16 -6.60 -12.81
CA ARG A 142 -2.19 -6.04 -14.18
C ARG A 142 -2.17 -4.53 -14.17
N VAL A 143 -2.98 -3.90 -13.31
CA VAL A 143 -3.04 -2.44 -13.17
C VAL A 143 -1.70 -1.90 -12.66
N ALA A 144 -1.12 -2.49 -11.61
CA ALA A 144 0.17 -2.06 -11.06
C ALA A 144 1.30 -2.13 -12.10
N ARG A 145 1.38 -3.22 -12.88
CA ARG A 145 2.35 -3.37 -13.97
C ARG A 145 2.12 -2.38 -15.12
N THR A 146 0.88 -1.99 -15.38
CA THR A 146 0.57 -0.94 -16.36
C THR A 146 1.02 0.42 -15.85
N LEU A 147 0.80 0.71 -14.56
CA LEU A 147 1.26 1.95 -13.92
C LEU A 147 2.78 2.08 -13.92
N THR A 148 3.52 1.02 -13.59
CA THR A 148 4.99 1.08 -13.59
C THR A 148 5.57 1.33 -15.00
N ARG A 149 4.92 0.83 -16.06
CA ARG A 149 5.28 1.20 -17.43
C ARG A 149 4.99 2.68 -17.74
N ALA A 150 3.83 3.17 -17.29
CA ALA A 150 3.49 4.59 -17.44
C ALA A 150 4.43 5.50 -16.62
N PHE A 151 4.94 5.01 -15.49
CA PHE A 151 5.98 5.69 -14.70
C PHE A 151 7.29 5.82 -15.47
N ALA A 152 7.70 4.77 -16.18
CA ALA A 152 8.88 4.85 -17.06
C ALA A 152 8.71 5.94 -18.14
N ASP A 153 7.53 5.98 -18.78
CA ASP A 153 7.20 7.03 -19.75
C ASP A 153 7.26 8.44 -19.11
N ALA A 154 6.67 8.59 -17.91
CA ALA A 154 6.62 9.86 -17.19
C ALA A 154 8.00 10.36 -16.73
N LEU A 155 8.89 9.44 -16.37
CA LEU A 155 10.27 9.75 -15.99
C LEU A 155 11.20 9.93 -17.21
N GLY A 156 10.75 9.51 -18.40
CA GLY A 156 11.58 9.51 -19.62
C GLY A 156 12.71 8.46 -19.57
N VAL A 157 12.47 7.34 -18.86
CA VAL A 157 13.44 6.24 -18.71
C VAL A 157 12.97 4.98 -19.44
N PRO A 158 13.90 4.04 -19.76
CA PRO A 158 13.51 2.78 -20.35
C PRO A 158 12.56 1.97 -19.44
N PRO A 159 11.55 1.27 -20.00
CA PRO A 159 10.63 0.43 -19.23
C PRO A 159 11.33 -0.62 -18.35
N GLU A 160 12.52 -1.05 -18.76
CA GLU A 160 13.36 -2.03 -18.08
C GLU A 160 13.77 -1.59 -16.68
N VAL A 161 13.75 -0.30 -16.39
CA VAL A 161 13.97 0.26 -15.03
C VAL A 161 12.99 -0.37 -14.04
N PHE A 162 11.73 -0.54 -14.43
CA PHE A 162 10.72 -1.17 -13.59
C PHE A 162 10.53 -2.65 -13.91
N THR A 163 10.45 -3.04 -15.18
CA THR A 163 10.20 -4.44 -15.55
C THR A 163 11.37 -5.36 -15.19
N GLY A 164 12.59 -4.83 -15.13
CA GLY A 164 13.77 -5.56 -14.70
C GLY A 164 13.85 -5.88 -13.21
N MET A 165 12.97 -5.26 -12.41
CA MET A 165 12.89 -5.49 -10.95
C MET A 165 11.52 -6.01 -10.50
N THR A 166 10.69 -6.47 -11.43
CA THR A 166 9.34 -6.97 -11.13
C THR A 166 9.02 -8.30 -11.83
N GLY A 167 10.05 -9.09 -12.13
CA GLY A 167 9.90 -10.39 -12.76
C GLY A 167 9.24 -11.43 -11.85
N HIS A 168 9.57 -11.39 -10.57
CA HIS A 168 9.02 -12.24 -9.50
C HIS A 168 8.68 -11.43 -8.24
N SER A 169 8.05 -10.27 -8.42
CA SER A 169 7.70 -9.33 -7.35
C SER A 169 6.97 -10.01 -6.18
N ILE A 170 7.33 -9.62 -4.95
CA ILE A 170 6.70 -10.12 -3.71
C ILE A 170 5.36 -9.46 -3.40
N ASP A 171 4.54 -9.30 -4.41
CA ASP A 171 3.25 -8.61 -4.31
C ASP A 171 2.36 -9.18 -3.21
N VAL A 172 1.68 -8.27 -2.51
CA VAL A 172 0.75 -8.60 -1.42
C VAL A 172 -0.56 -7.84 -1.61
N LEU A 173 -1.67 -8.54 -1.48
CA LEU A 173 -3.01 -7.97 -1.33
C LEU A 173 -3.40 -8.00 0.13
N ARG A 174 -3.67 -6.82 0.71
CA ARG A 174 -4.09 -6.64 2.09
C ARG A 174 -5.53 -6.18 2.15
N LEU A 175 -6.40 -7.03 2.67
CA LEU A 175 -7.80 -6.72 2.97
C LEU A 175 -7.86 -6.05 4.33
N ASN A 176 -8.48 -4.88 4.43
CA ASN A 176 -8.63 -4.13 5.68
C ASN A 176 -10.10 -3.96 6.04
N ASN A 177 -10.40 -4.16 7.31
CA ASN A 177 -11.70 -3.94 7.91
C ASN A 177 -11.58 -2.99 9.11
N TYR A 178 -12.12 -1.79 8.96
CA TYR A 178 -12.18 -0.78 10.02
C TYR A 178 -13.57 -0.85 10.63
N ALA A 179 -13.76 -1.78 11.56
CA ALA A 179 -15.00 -1.95 12.29
C ALA A 179 -14.68 -2.00 13.78
N LEU A 180 -15.41 -1.22 14.56
CA LEU A 180 -15.32 -1.35 16.01
C LEU A 180 -16.08 -2.59 16.47
N PRO A 181 -15.60 -3.24 17.53
CA PRO A 181 -16.40 -4.24 18.23
C PRO A 181 -17.69 -3.58 18.75
N PRO A 182 -18.81 -4.32 18.82
CA PRO A 182 -20.05 -3.81 19.37
C PRO A 182 -19.85 -3.37 20.82
N GLY A 183 -20.32 -2.16 21.15
CA GLY A 183 -20.22 -1.59 22.50
C GLY A 183 -19.98 -0.09 22.49
N PRO A 184 -20.09 0.59 23.64
CA PRO A 184 -19.76 2.00 23.73
C PRO A 184 -18.25 2.22 23.45
N VAL A 185 -17.96 3.11 22.51
CA VAL A 185 -16.60 3.51 22.18
C VAL A 185 -16.33 4.89 22.79
N THR A 186 -15.31 4.96 23.62
CA THR A 186 -14.82 6.25 24.11
C THR A 186 -13.84 6.79 23.07
N LEU A 187 -14.21 7.86 22.40
CA LEU A 187 -13.33 8.62 21.52
C LEU A 187 -12.46 9.52 22.40
N ASP A 188 -11.41 8.97 22.96
CA ASP A 188 -10.49 9.69 23.87
C ASP A 188 -9.35 10.42 23.13
N GLY A 189 -9.45 10.51 21.79
CA GLY A 189 -8.43 11.14 20.96
C GLY A 189 -7.20 10.27 20.68
N GLU A 190 -7.09 9.11 21.33
CA GLU A 190 -6.01 8.13 21.11
C GLU A 190 -6.38 7.03 20.11
N LEU A 191 -7.63 7.01 19.62
CA LEU A 191 -8.08 6.00 18.67
C LEU A 191 -7.68 6.40 17.25
N THR A 192 -6.74 5.68 16.67
CA THR A 192 -6.35 5.81 15.26
C THR A 192 -6.94 4.66 14.45
N GLY A 193 -7.47 4.96 13.26
CA GLY A 193 -7.88 3.93 12.31
C GLY A 193 -6.68 3.11 11.85
N MET A 194 -5.75 3.82 11.23
CA MET A 194 -4.42 3.35 10.84
C MET A 194 -3.47 4.55 10.98
N GLY A 195 -2.40 4.38 11.73
CA GLY A 195 -1.44 5.45 12.04
C GLY A 195 -0.71 5.98 10.79
N GLU A 196 -0.05 7.12 10.96
CA GLU A 196 0.74 7.75 9.90
C GLU A 196 1.83 6.83 9.41
N HIS A 197 1.90 6.62 8.09
CA HIS A 197 2.91 5.78 7.44
C HIS A 197 3.12 6.15 5.97
N THR A 198 4.18 5.61 5.39
CA THR A 198 4.40 5.52 3.95
C THR A 198 4.30 4.06 3.52
N ASP A 199 3.96 3.81 2.27
CA ASP A 199 4.01 2.46 1.71
C ASP A 199 5.45 2.09 1.33
N PHE A 200 5.75 0.80 1.36
CA PHE A 200 7.12 0.33 1.32
C PHE A 200 7.66 0.11 -0.10
N GLY A 201 6.81 -0.42 -0.98
CA GLY A 201 7.17 -0.90 -2.31
C GLY A 201 7.33 0.16 -3.39
N LEU A 202 7.01 -0.23 -4.63
CA LEU A 202 7.04 0.65 -5.80
C LEU A 202 5.74 1.44 -5.93
N VAL A 203 4.60 0.76 -5.92
CA VAL A 203 3.28 1.38 -6.08
C VAL A 203 2.22 0.57 -5.34
N THR A 204 1.29 1.29 -4.74
CA THR A 204 0.09 0.71 -4.13
C THR A 204 -1.12 1.02 -5.00
N VAL A 205 -1.93 -0.01 -5.27
CA VAL A 205 -3.24 0.11 -5.91
C VAL A 205 -4.30 -0.21 -4.86
N LEU A 206 -5.07 0.79 -4.47
CA LEU A 206 -6.05 0.69 -3.39
C LEU A 206 -7.48 0.74 -3.93
N TRP A 207 -8.22 -0.34 -3.70
CA TRP A 207 -9.67 -0.31 -3.71
C TRP A 207 -10.19 0.09 -2.34
N ALA A 208 -11.17 0.98 -2.27
CA ALA A 208 -11.85 1.34 -1.03
C ALA A 208 -13.34 1.51 -1.28
N ASP A 209 -14.16 1.18 -0.27
CA ASP A 209 -15.55 1.60 -0.29
C ASP A 209 -15.65 3.13 -0.15
N ARG A 210 -16.86 3.69 -0.28
CA ARG A 210 -17.05 5.14 -0.28
C ARG A 210 -17.03 5.79 1.11
N VAL A 211 -16.66 5.02 2.14
CA VAL A 211 -16.57 5.54 3.50
C VAL A 211 -15.30 6.36 3.66
N ALA A 212 -15.43 7.60 4.07
CA ALA A 212 -14.33 8.52 4.32
C ALA A 212 -13.40 8.02 5.44
N GLY A 213 -12.21 8.59 5.52
CA GLY A 213 -11.25 8.30 6.60
C GLY A 213 -9.80 8.37 6.14
N LEU A 214 -9.49 8.09 4.86
CA LEU A 214 -8.14 8.26 4.35
C LEU A 214 -7.77 9.73 4.30
N GLN A 215 -6.62 10.07 4.87
CA GLN A 215 -6.00 11.40 4.79
C GLN A 215 -4.58 11.29 4.25
N VAL A 216 -4.18 12.26 3.47
CA VAL A 216 -2.85 12.39 2.87
C VAL A 216 -2.23 13.72 3.31
N LEU A 217 -0.96 13.69 3.68
CA LEU A 217 -0.21 14.86 4.08
C LEU A 217 0.34 15.58 2.85
N SER A 218 -0.06 16.82 2.63
CA SER A 218 0.53 17.66 1.58
C SER A 218 1.90 18.23 1.97
N ALA A 219 2.62 18.76 0.99
CA ALA A 219 3.97 19.31 1.18
C ALA A 219 4.01 20.52 2.14
N ASP A 220 2.90 21.24 2.29
CA ASP A 220 2.73 22.34 3.24
C ASP A 220 2.37 21.88 4.66
N GLY A 221 2.30 20.57 4.89
CA GLY A 221 2.06 19.97 6.20
C GLY A 221 0.58 19.89 6.60
N VAL A 222 -0.34 20.03 5.65
CA VAL A 222 -1.79 19.95 5.89
C VAL A 222 -2.31 18.57 5.53
N TRP A 223 -3.14 17.99 6.39
CA TRP A 223 -3.85 16.76 6.13
C TRP A 223 -5.11 16.99 5.28
N HIS A 224 -5.18 16.33 4.14
CA HIS A 224 -6.32 16.40 3.23
C HIS A 224 -7.11 15.10 3.24
N ASP A 225 -8.43 15.19 3.37
CA ASP A 225 -9.32 14.04 3.21
C ASP A 225 -9.36 13.58 1.75
N VAL A 226 -9.23 12.28 1.56
CA VAL A 226 -9.35 11.65 0.24
C VAL A 226 -10.71 10.99 0.11
N HIS A 227 -11.48 11.47 -0.86
CA HIS A 227 -12.79 10.91 -1.19
C HIS A 227 -12.67 10.03 -2.44
N PRO A 228 -12.84 8.70 -2.31
CA PRO A 228 -12.79 7.81 -3.47
C PRO A 228 -13.83 8.18 -4.52
N VAL A 229 -13.41 8.35 -5.77
CA VAL A 229 -14.32 8.53 -6.90
C VAL A 229 -15.01 7.22 -7.22
N GLU A 230 -16.22 7.30 -7.77
CA GLU A 230 -17.00 6.12 -8.16
C GLU A 230 -16.30 5.34 -9.27
N GLY A 231 -16.17 4.02 -9.09
CA GLY A 231 -15.46 3.16 -10.05
C GLY A 231 -13.98 3.50 -10.20
N GLY A 232 -13.37 4.24 -9.25
CA GLY A 232 -11.96 4.58 -9.26
C GLY A 232 -11.14 3.74 -8.31
N LEU A 233 -9.84 3.67 -8.57
CA LEU A 233 -8.82 3.16 -7.66
C LEU A 233 -7.93 4.30 -7.21
N LEU A 234 -7.54 4.26 -5.94
CA LEU A 234 -6.50 5.13 -5.40
C LEU A 234 -5.14 4.52 -5.70
N VAL A 235 -4.19 5.34 -6.08
CA VAL A 235 -2.81 4.92 -6.37
C VAL A 235 -1.87 5.84 -5.63
N ASN A 236 -0.90 5.26 -4.94
CA ASN A 236 0.18 6.02 -4.33
C ASN A 236 1.53 5.35 -4.54
N LEU A 237 2.56 6.18 -4.53
CA LEU A 237 3.94 5.72 -4.62
C LEU A 237 4.43 5.21 -3.27
N GLY A 238 5.22 4.14 -3.33
CA GLY A 238 5.96 3.64 -2.18
C GLY A 238 7.39 4.18 -2.10
N ASP A 239 8.05 3.86 -0.99
CA ASP A 239 9.39 4.35 -0.66
C ASP A 239 10.45 3.92 -1.69
N LEU A 240 10.29 2.74 -2.32
CA LEU A 240 11.24 2.29 -3.34
C LEU A 240 11.20 3.18 -4.60
N THR A 241 10.03 3.70 -4.98
CA THR A 241 9.92 4.67 -6.08
C THR A 241 10.48 6.03 -5.69
N ALA A 242 10.28 6.49 -4.46
CA ALA A 242 10.93 7.71 -3.97
C ALA A 242 12.46 7.58 -3.99
N ARG A 243 13.01 6.42 -3.59
CA ARG A 243 14.45 6.11 -3.67
C ARG A 243 14.96 6.09 -5.11
N LEU A 244 14.26 5.42 -6.03
CA LEU A 244 14.61 5.41 -7.46
C LEU A 244 14.70 6.80 -8.05
N THR A 245 13.81 7.70 -7.61
CA THR A 245 13.73 9.06 -8.15
C THR A 245 14.50 10.10 -7.32
N GLY A 246 15.21 9.67 -6.26
CA GLY A 246 15.95 10.58 -5.38
C GLY A 246 15.07 11.69 -4.80
N ASP A 247 13.89 11.30 -4.30
CA ASP A 247 12.83 12.19 -3.78
C ASP A 247 12.27 13.21 -4.80
N ARG A 248 12.54 13.07 -6.10
CA ARG A 248 11.81 13.83 -7.12
C ARG A 248 10.32 13.50 -7.10
N TRP A 249 9.99 12.22 -6.94
CA TRP A 249 8.65 11.73 -6.69
C TRP A 249 8.50 11.33 -5.23
N MET A 250 7.33 11.53 -4.67
CA MET A 250 7.13 11.46 -3.23
C MET A 250 6.45 10.16 -2.81
N SER A 251 7.05 9.46 -1.84
CA SER A 251 6.31 8.53 -0.99
C SER A 251 5.70 9.33 0.15
N THR A 252 4.38 9.49 0.12
CA THR A 252 3.70 10.49 0.95
C THR A 252 3.06 9.85 2.17
N LEU A 253 3.23 10.53 3.31
CA LEU A 253 2.59 10.15 4.55
C LEU A 253 1.07 10.17 4.39
N HIS A 254 0.45 9.11 4.85
CA HIS A 254 -1.00 8.98 4.88
C HIS A 254 -1.46 8.23 6.12
N ARG A 255 -2.71 8.41 6.48
CA ARG A 255 -3.34 7.77 7.65
C ARG A 255 -4.81 7.48 7.38
N VAL A 256 -5.41 6.61 8.18
CA VAL A 256 -6.86 6.43 8.19
C VAL A 256 -7.39 6.86 9.54
N ARG A 257 -8.24 7.87 9.55
CA ARG A 257 -8.99 8.27 10.75
C ARG A 257 -10.17 7.33 10.98
N PRO A 258 -10.64 7.20 12.22
CA PRO A 258 -11.88 6.49 12.48
C PRO A 258 -13.01 7.06 11.63
N PRO A 259 -13.73 6.24 10.84
CA PRO A 259 -14.81 6.73 9.98
C PRO A 259 -16.05 7.06 10.82
N ILE A 260 -16.13 8.28 11.32
CA ILE A 260 -17.22 8.77 12.16
C ILE A 260 -18.27 9.47 11.29
N VAL A 261 -19.50 8.97 11.34
CA VAL A 261 -20.68 9.56 10.70
C VAL A 261 -21.77 9.72 11.76
N ASP A 262 -22.32 10.90 11.91
CA ASP A 262 -23.38 11.23 12.89
C ASP A 262 -23.05 10.80 14.33
N GLY A 263 -21.77 10.91 14.72
CA GLY A 263 -21.28 10.58 16.05
C GLY A 263 -21.08 9.07 16.32
N GLY A 264 -21.32 8.21 15.31
CA GLY A 264 -21.05 6.77 15.35
C GLY A 264 -19.93 6.38 14.38
N ILE A 265 -19.18 5.33 14.70
CA ILE A 265 -18.19 4.78 13.75
C ILE A 265 -18.93 3.87 12.78
N VAL A 266 -18.82 4.19 11.49
CA VAL A 266 -19.28 3.32 10.40
C VAL A 266 -18.17 2.37 9.97
N ARG A 267 -18.54 1.19 9.53
CA ARG A 267 -17.60 0.24 8.98
C ARG A 267 -17.02 0.75 7.66
N ARG A 268 -15.69 0.72 7.52
CA ARG A 268 -14.98 1.01 6.27
C ARG A 268 -14.21 -0.24 5.83
N ARG A 269 -14.16 -0.48 4.53
CA ARG A 269 -13.39 -1.57 3.92
C ARG A 269 -12.44 -1.01 2.88
N SER A 270 -11.28 -1.64 2.78
CA SER A 270 -10.35 -1.39 1.69
C SER A 270 -9.51 -2.62 1.38
N ALA A 271 -8.94 -2.66 0.17
CA ALA A 271 -7.99 -3.66 -0.24
C ALA A 271 -6.81 -2.97 -0.91
N ALA A 272 -5.65 -3.06 -0.29
CA ALA A 272 -4.40 -2.49 -0.80
C ALA A 272 -3.59 -3.58 -1.50
N PHE A 273 -3.31 -3.41 -2.77
CA PHE A 273 -2.39 -4.24 -3.52
C PHE A 273 -1.04 -3.53 -3.56
N PHE A 274 -0.05 -4.12 -2.90
CA PHE A 274 1.33 -3.63 -2.87
C PHE A 274 2.13 -4.32 -3.97
N HIS A 275 2.69 -3.54 -4.89
CA HIS A 275 3.61 -4.00 -5.90
C HIS A 275 5.01 -3.62 -5.47
N ASP A 276 5.72 -4.59 -4.87
CA ASP A 276 6.91 -4.30 -4.07
C ASP A 276 8.23 -4.51 -4.81
N GLY A 277 8.23 -5.34 -5.87
CA GLY A 277 9.44 -5.70 -6.63
C GLY A 277 10.05 -7.04 -6.23
N ASP A 278 11.06 -7.45 -6.96
CA ASP A 278 11.81 -8.70 -6.75
C ASP A 278 12.70 -8.55 -5.51
N VAL A 279 12.71 -9.52 -4.62
CA VAL A 279 13.43 -9.43 -3.32
C VAL A 279 14.92 -9.17 -3.45
N ASP A 280 15.54 -9.62 -4.51
CA ASP A 280 16.96 -9.50 -4.82
C ASP A 280 17.29 -8.28 -5.70
N ALA A 281 16.27 -7.56 -6.18
CA ALA A 281 16.48 -6.32 -6.92
C ALA A 281 17.13 -5.26 -6.04
N ILE A 282 18.15 -4.58 -6.61
CA ILE A 282 18.82 -3.46 -5.94
C ILE A 282 18.17 -2.16 -6.41
N VAL A 283 17.67 -1.40 -5.46
CA VAL A 283 17.09 -0.08 -5.69
C VAL A 283 18.13 0.98 -5.36
N ALA A 284 18.50 1.76 -6.38
CA ALA A 284 19.41 2.90 -6.28
C ALA A 284 18.81 4.08 -7.03
N THR A 285 19.16 5.30 -6.65
CA THR A 285 18.71 6.50 -7.33
C THR A 285 19.22 6.51 -8.78
N LEU A 286 18.34 6.80 -9.73
CA LEU A 286 18.63 6.85 -11.14
C LEU A 286 19.61 8.02 -11.44
N PRO A 287 20.82 7.77 -11.98
CA PRO A 287 21.88 8.77 -12.03
C PRO A 287 21.58 9.93 -12.98
N ASP A 288 20.84 9.66 -14.05
CA ASP A 288 20.58 10.65 -15.12
C ASP A 288 19.18 11.27 -15.03
N LEU A 289 18.48 11.07 -13.90
CA LEU A 289 17.14 11.61 -13.72
C LEU A 289 17.18 13.08 -13.30
N PRO A 290 16.65 14.02 -14.10
CA PRO A 290 16.62 15.43 -13.73
C PRO A 290 15.86 15.67 -12.43
N GLY A 291 16.45 16.42 -11.50
CA GLY A 291 15.85 16.75 -10.20
C GLY A 291 16.00 15.68 -9.13
N ALA A 292 16.64 14.54 -9.41
CA ALA A 292 16.96 13.54 -8.41
C ALA A 292 18.11 13.97 -7.51
N ASP A 293 17.96 13.75 -6.20
CA ASP A 293 19.07 13.89 -5.24
C ASP A 293 19.83 12.55 -5.13
N LEU A 294 20.96 12.46 -5.81
CA LEU A 294 21.79 11.24 -5.83
C LEU A 294 22.40 10.89 -4.48
N SER A 295 22.42 11.83 -3.54
CA SER A 295 22.93 11.63 -2.19
C SER A 295 21.84 11.24 -1.18
N ALA A 296 20.57 11.19 -1.63
CA ALA A 296 19.44 10.95 -0.77
C ALA A 296 19.46 9.58 -0.09
N TYR A 297 19.91 8.56 -0.83
CA TYR A 297 19.80 7.16 -0.41
C TYR A 297 21.00 6.34 -0.85
N ASP A 298 21.47 5.48 0.04
CA ASP A 298 22.36 4.37 -0.34
C ASP A 298 21.55 3.28 -1.08
N PRO A 299 22.17 2.56 -2.03
CA PRO A 299 21.54 1.40 -2.66
C PRO A 299 21.10 0.36 -1.61
N ILE A 300 19.92 -0.22 -1.80
CA ILE A 300 19.35 -1.22 -0.88
C ILE A 300 18.63 -2.31 -1.67
N THR A 301 18.62 -3.55 -1.19
CA THR A 301 17.76 -4.57 -1.76
C THR A 301 16.30 -4.36 -1.35
N VAL A 302 15.36 -4.79 -2.21
CA VAL A 302 13.93 -4.79 -1.85
C VAL A 302 13.71 -5.58 -0.55
N ARG A 303 14.37 -6.74 -0.41
CA ARG A 303 14.31 -7.57 0.82
C ARG A 303 14.66 -6.78 2.06
N ASP A 304 15.82 -6.13 2.08
CA ASP A 304 16.33 -5.45 3.27
C ASP A 304 15.43 -4.26 3.62
N HIS A 305 14.95 -3.53 2.61
CA HIS A 305 14.03 -2.42 2.80
C HIS A 305 12.70 -2.87 3.41
N ILE A 306 12.04 -3.85 2.79
CA ILE A 306 10.74 -4.38 3.27
C ILE A 306 10.90 -5.01 4.66
N ALA A 307 11.97 -5.78 4.90
CA ALA A 307 12.22 -6.39 6.22
C ALA A 307 12.38 -5.33 7.32
N ALA A 308 13.12 -4.24 7.08
CA ALA A 308 13.29 -3.15 8.04
C ALA A 308 11.95 -2.46 8.38
N LYS A 309 11.12 -2.21 7.37
CA LYS A 309 9.79 -1.62 7.53
C LYS A 309 8.82 -2.54 8.30
N LEU A 310 8.79 -3.83 7.97
CA LEU A 310 7.96 -4.82 8.67
C LEU A 310 8.42 -5.06 10.11
N ALA A 311 9.71 -5.02 10.38
CA ALA A 311 10.22 -5.10 11.75
C ALA A 311 9.74 -3.91 12.60
N GLY A 312 9.65 -2.71 12.02
CA GLY A 312 9.03 -1.54 12.65
C GLY A 312 7.56 -1.77 12.96
N SER A 313 6.76 -1.99 11.93
CA SER A 313 5.30 -2.03 12.06
C SER A 313 4.77 -3.21 12.88
N ARG A 314 5.46 -4.37 12.87
CA ARG A 314 4.95 -5.63 13.46
C ARG A 314 5.71 -6.12 14.67
N GLN A 315 7.00 -5.78 14.79
CA GLN A 315 7.85 -6.26 15.89
C GLN A 315 8.18 -5.17 16.90
N GLY A 316 7.69 -3.94 16.72
CA GLY A 316 7.95 -2.81 17.60
C GLY A 316 9.41 -2.34 17.58
N ARG A 317 10.16 -2.64 16.52
CA ARG A 317 11.56 -2.22 16.38
C ARG A 317 11.62 -0.98 15.50
N ALA A 318 11.86 0.20 16.11
CA ALA A 318 11.94 1.44 15.36
C ALA A 318 12.93 1.33 14.18
N ASN A 319 12.47 1.67 12.96
CA ASN A 319 13.32 1.69 11.79
C ASN A 319 14.22 2.93 11.78
N THR A 320 15.45 2.76 12.23
CA THR A 320 16.45 3.85 12.32
C THR A 320 16.93 4.34 10.95
N GLY A 321 16.65 3.61 9.86
CA GLY A 321 16.97 4.01 8.48
C GLY A 321 15.96 4.96 7.86
N ALA A 322 14.79 5.16 8.48
CA ALA A 322 13.70 6.01 7.97
C ALA A 322 13.81 7.48 8.46
N VAL A 323 15.01 8.05 8.48
CA VAL A 323 15.26 9.38 9.09
C VAL A 323 14.50 10.49 8.34
N ARG A 324 14.41 10.41 7.00
CA ARG A 324 13.72 11.44 6.19
C ARG A 324 12.21 11.40 6.40
N GLU A 325 11.63 10.20 6.39
CA GLU A 325 10.21 9.97 6.64
C GLU A 325 9.85 10.37 8.08
N ALA A 326 10.68 10.02 9.05
CA ALA A 326 10.51 10.41 10.44
C ALA A 326 10.48 11.94 10.61
N ALA A 327 11.35 12.67 9.93
CA ALA A 327 11.38 14.12 9.97
C ALA A 327 10.07 14.76 9.49
N ARG A 328 9.45 14.19 8.44
CA ARG A 328 8.14 14.65 7.93
C ARG A 328 7.01 14.44 8.96
N VAL A 329 6.98 13.27 9.62
CA VAL A 329 5.98 12.99 10.68
C VAL A 329 6.12 13.97 11.83
N LEU A 330 7.34 14.21 12.29
CA LEU A 330 7.59 15.13 13.40
C LEU A 330 7.23 16.59 13.06
N ALA A 331 7.47 17.01 11.81
CA ALA A 331 7.06 18.32 11.34
C ALA A 331 5.52 18.47 11.30
N ALA A 332 4.81 17.46 10.80
CA ALA A 332 3.34 17.44 10.76
C ALA A 332 2.72 17.46 12.17
N ALA A 333 3.25 16.66 13.10
CA ALA A 333 2.76 16.62 14.49
C ALA A 333 2.94 17.96 15.24
N GLN A 334 3.88 18.81 14.83
CA GLN A 334 4.05 20.14 15.39
C GLN A 334 3.01 21.15 14.88
N GLN A 335 2.48 20.92 13.68
CA GLN A 335 1.46 21.80 13.08
C GLN A 335 0.06 21.44 13.57
N ASP A 336 -0.27 20.16 13.77
CA ASP A 336 -1.55 19.71 14.36
C ASP A 336 -1.77 20.18 15.81
N ARG A 337 -0.72 20.66 16.48
CA ARG A 337 -0.77 21.21 17.87
C ARG A 337 -0.94 22.73 17.93
N ARG A 338 -0.95 23.41 16.80
CA ARG A 338 -1.15 24.87 16.69
C ARG A 338 -2.53 25.20 16.19
#